data_0014e5b67fca9e8ae895fb4d37e794f2
#
_entry.id   0014e5b67fca9e8ae895fb4d37e794f2
#
_cell.length_a   1.000
_cell.length_b   1.000
_cell.length_c   1.000
_cell.angle_alpha   90.00
_cell.angle_beta   90.00
_cell.angle_gamma   90.00
#
_symmetry.space_group_name_H-M   'P 1'
#
loop_
_entity.id
_entity.type
_entity.pdbx_description
1 polymer ?
#
loop_
_entity_poly.entity_id
_entity_poly.type
_entity_poly.pdbx_seq_one_letter_code
_entity_poly.pdbx_strand_id
1 'polypeptide(L)'
;MSIGVRERPPVSGTWYKAFVDPSGGSGSDSMTLAVGHREGSVAVIDAVREVKPRFSPEAVVDEFCPLLKAYGVRSVQGDKFGGEWPREQFKKRGITYEPAARPKSDLYRDLLPVINSRRIELLDHPRLVQQIVGLERRTAWGGRDSIDHGDGQHDDVANACAGLAAMLHLSGGYNLDALAS
;
A
#
# COMPACT_ATOMS: atom_id res chain seq x y z
N MET A 1 8.81 11.38 7.08
CA MET A 1 9.31 10.10 7.66
C MET A 1 9.67 10.35 9.10
N SER A 2 9.14 9.54 10.00
CA SER A 2 9.41 9.63 11.44
C SER A 2 10.60 8.74 11.78
N ILE A 3 11.76 9.34 11.96
CA ILE A 3 13.03 8.62 12.28
C ILE A 3 12.83 7.82 13.58
N GLY A 4 13.22 6.54 13.56
CA GLY A 4 13.09 5.60 14.68
C GLY A 4 11.70 4.99 14.87
N VAL A 5 10.68 5.47 14.16
CA VAL A 5 9.32 4.91 14.25
C VAL A 5 9.14 3.83 13.17
N ARG A 6 9.13 2.57 13.58
CA ARG A 6 8.96 1.42 12.68
C ARG A 6 7.52 0.92 12.58
N GLU A 7 6.70 1.24 13.55
CA GLU A 7 5.29 0.90 13.62
C GLU A 7 4.59 1.86 14.58
N ARG A 8 3.32 2.18 14.34
CA ARG A 8 2.43 2.92 15.24
C ARG A 8 1.31 1.99 15.67
N PRO A 9 1.04 1.83 16.96
CA PRO A 9 -0.07 0.99 17.42
C PRO A 9 -1.42 1.60 17.01
N PRO A 10 -2.49 0.76 16.89
CA PRO A 10 -3.82 1.26 16.59
C PRO A 10 -4.35 2.17 17.73
N VAL A 11 -4.99 3.26 17.34
CA VAL A 11 -5.60 4.22 18.24
C VAL A 11 -7.13 4.11 18.15
N SER A 12 -7.80 4.04 19.30
CA SER A 12 -9.26 3.96 19.36
C SER A 12 -9.91 5.17 18.69
N GLY A 13 -10.95 4.95 17.89
CA GLY A 13 -11.67 6.02 17.18
C GLY A 13 -11.02 6.42 15.86
N THR A 14 -9.88 5.86 15.49
CA THR A 14 -9.22 6.11 14.20
C THR A 14 -9.70 5.12 13.14
N TRP A 15 -9.97 5.62 11.93
CA TRP A 15 -10.36 4.82 10.77
C TRP A 15 -9.14 4.45 9.94
N TYR A 16 -8.81 3.16 9.93
CA TYR A 16 -7.67 2.63 9.19
C TYR A 16 -8.10 2.04 7.85
N LYS A 17 -7.20 2.11 6.88
CA LYS A 17 -7.25 1.41 5.61
C LYS A 17 -6.04 0.53 5.44
N ALA A 18 -6.12 -0.44 4.54
CA ALA A 18 -4.99 -1.29 4.22
C ALA A 18 -4.93 -1.62 2.74
N PHE A 19 -3.70 -1.79 2.25
CA PHE A 19 -3.40 -2.24 0.90
C PHE A 19 -2.45 -3.43 0.94
N VAL A 20 -2.70 -4.42 0.10
CA VAL A 20 -1.90 -5.64 -0.03
C VAL A 20 -1.31 -5.70 -1.43
N ASP A 21 -0.03 -6.02 -1.53
CA ASP A 21 0.59 -6.46 -2.77
C ASP A 21 0.73 -7.99 -2.70
N PRO A 22 -0.18 -8.75 -3.35
CA PRO A 22 -0.20 -10.19 -3.24
C PRO A 22 0.85 -10.83 -4.14
N SER A 23 1.48 -11.89 -3.64
CA SER A 23 2.44 -12.70 -4.42
C SER A 23 2.18 -14.18 -4.22
N GLY A 24 2.56 -14.98 -5.22
CA GLY A 24 2.39 -16.43 -5.22
C GLY A 24 3.39 -17.20 -4.34
N GLY A 25 4.40 -16.53 -3.80
CA GLY A 25 5.38 -17.10 -2.87
C GLY A 25 6.44 -18.03 -3.47
N SER A 26 6.32 -18.41 -4.74
CA SER A 26 7.30 -19.26 -5.44
C SER A 26 8.29 -18.47 -6.32
N GLY A 27 7.97 -17.21 -6.61
CA GLY A 27 8.81 -16.30 -7.41
C GLY A 27 9.84 -15.54 -6.58
N SER A 28 10.17 -14.34 -7.03
CA SER A 28 11.11 -13.42 -6.38
C SER A 28 10.41 -12.35 -5.53
N ASP A 29 9.11 -12.14 -5.75
CA ASP A 29 8.36 -11.01 -5.18
C ASP A 29 7.83 -11.34 -3.79
N SER A 30 7.96 -10.39 -2.88
CA SER A 30 7.43 -10.50 -1.52
C SER A 30 5.91 -10.30 -1.53
N MET A 31 5.21 -10.91 -0.57
CA MET A 31 3.85 -10.51 -0.25
C MET A 31 3.88 -9.44 0.83
N THR A 32 3.27 -8.28 0.56
CA THR A 32 3.37 -7.13 1.45
C THR A 32 2.00 -6.57 1.83
N LEU A 33 1.94 -5.98 3.02
CA LEU A 33 0.78 -5.31 3.57
C LEU A 33 1.20 -3.96 4.13
N ALA A 34 0.45 -2.91 3.81
CA ALA A 34 0.53 -1.62 4.46
C ALA A 34 -0.80 -1.26 5.10
N VAL A 35 -0.76 -0.75 6.34
CA VAL A 35 -1.91 -0.22 7.10
C VAL A 35 -1.64 1.22 7.45
N GLY A 36 -2.66 2.06 7.38
CA GLY A 36 -2.52 3.46 7.71
C GLY A 36 -3.85 4.18 7.84
N HIS A 37 -3.76 5.43 8.25
CA HIS A 37 -4.90 6.30 8.43
C HIS A 37 -4.64 7.69 7.85
N ARG A 38 -5.64 8.55 7.92
CA ARG A 38 -5.54 9.93 7.46
C ARG A 38 -5.65 10.89 8.64
N GLU A 39 -4.68 11.79 8.76
CA GLU A 39 -4.70 12.94 9.67
C GLU A 39 -4.82 14.23 8.87
N GLY A 40 -6.01 14.84 8.87
CA GLY A 40 -6.27 16.02 8.05
C GLY A 40 -6.02 15.76 6.56
N SER A 41 -4.98 16.39 5.97
CA SER A 41 -4.55 16.19 4.59
C SER A 41 -3.37 15.22 4.45
N VAL A 42 -2.87 14.65 5.55
CA VAL A 42 -1.69 13.78 5.58
C VAL A 42 -2.10 12.32 5.62
N ALA A 43 -1.55 11.50 4.74
CA ALA A 43 -1.61 10.05 4.83
C ALA A 43 -0.53 9.57 5.81
N VAL A 44 -0.89 8.83 6.84
CA VAL A 44 0.04 8.28 7.83
C VAL A 44 0.14 6.78 7.63
N ILE A 45 1.34 6.27 7.38
CA ILE A 45 1.61 4.84 7.32
C ILE A 45 1.90 4.34 8.74
N ASP A 46 1.08 3.41 9.25
CA ASP A 46 1.13 2.95 10.64
C ASP A 46 1.84 1.61 10.79
N ALA A 47 1.61 0.67 9.87
CA ALA A 47 2.26 -0.63 9.90
C ALA A 47 2.57 -1.10 8.48
N VAL A 48 3.70 -1.80 8.35
CA VAL A 48 4.12 -2.49 7.12
C VAL A 48 4.52 -3.91 7.50
N ARG A 49 4.10 -4.88 6.68
CA ARG A 49 4.57 -6.27 6.75
C ARG A 49 5.09 -6.70 5.40
N GLU A 50 6.16 -7.44 5.42
CA GLU A 50 6.76 -8.05 4.23
C GLU A 50 7.12 -9.49 4.54
N VAL A 51 6.63 -10.42 3.74
CA VAL A 51 7.04 -11.82 3.77
C VAL A 51 7.74 -12.13 2.46
N LYS A 52 9.05 -12.42 2.56
CA LYS A 52 9.89 -12.75 1.41
C LYS A 52 9.70 -14.19 0.97
N PRO A 53 9.87 -14.49 -0.32
CA PRO A 53 9.85 -15.88 -0.80
C PRO A 53 10.96 -16.71 -0.10
N ARG A 54 10.74 -18.02 0.12
CA ARG A 54 9.58 -18.84 -0.29
C ARG A 54 8.58 -18.91 0.86
N PHE A 55 7.30 -18.80 0.55
CA PHE A 55 6.23 -18.88 1.54
C PHE A 55 4.98 -19.55 0.95
N SER A 56 4.09 -20.04 1.82
CA SER A 56 2.73 -20.38 1.45
C SER A 56 1.88 -19.10 1.49
N PRO A 57 1.26 -18.69 0.38
CA PRO A 57 0.42 -17.48 0.37
C PRO A 57 -0.71 -17.53 1.39
N GLU A 58 -1.27 -18.72 1.65
CA GLU A 58 -2.31 -18.91 2.69
C GLU A 58 -1.78 -18.60 4.08
N ALA A 59 -0.57 -19.08 4.40
CA ALA A 59 0.07 -18.81 5.69
C ALA A 59 0.35 -17.32 5.89
N VAL A 60 0.72 -16.60 4.82
CA VAL A 60 0.92 -15.14 4.90
C VAL A 60 -0.39 -14.41 5.14
N VAL A 61 -1.50 -14.83 4.52
CA VAL A 61 -2.82 -14.25 4.83
C VAL A 61 -3.22 -14.54 6.28
N ASP A 62 -2.88 -15.73 6.82
CA ASP A 62 -3.09 -16.06 8.24
C ASP A 62 -2.29 -15.14 9.16
N GLU A 63 -1.08 -14.73 8.77
CA GLU A 63 -0.23 -13.77 9.50
C GLU A 63 -0.79 -12.33 9.41
N PHE A 64 -1.30 -11.91 8.25
CA PHE A 64 -1.76 -10.55 8.03
C PHE A 64 -3.11 -10.26 8.70
N CYS A 65 -4.02 -11.24 8.74
CA CYS A 65 -5.37 -11.05 9.25
C CYS A 65 -5.46 -10.62 10.73
N PRO A 66 -4.65 -11.14 11.67
CA PRO A 66 -4.61 -10.64 13.04
C PRO A 66 -4.23 -9.16 13.13
N LEU A 67 -3.24 -8.71 12.34
CA LEU A 67 -2.86 -7.31 12.28
C LEU A 67 -4.02 -6.45 11.77
N LEU A 68 -4.63 -6.82 10.66
CA LEU A 68 -5.80 -6.10 10.11
C LEU A 68 -6.92 -5.97 11.13
N LYS A 69 -7.22 -7.05 11.85
CA LYS A 69 -8.24 -7.05 12.92
C LYS A 69 -7.85 -6.14 14.09
N ALA A 70 -6.58 -6.10 14.48
CA ALA A 70 -6.08 -5.22 15.54
C ALA A 70 -6.29 -3.73 15.19
N TYR A 71 -6.12 -3.36 13.90
CA TYR A 71 -6.43 -2.02 13.39
C TYR A 71 -7.91 -1.82 13.03
N GLY A 72 -8.78 -2.79 13.28
CA GLY A 72 -10.21 -2.68 12.95
C GLY A 72 -10.52 -2.69 11.45
N VAL A 73 -9.54 -3.10 10.61
CA VAL A 73 -9.69 -3.16 9.16
C VAL A 73 -10.47 -4.41 8.77
N ARG A 74 -11.58 -4.24 8.04
CA ARG A 74 -12.44 -5.32 7.56
C ARG A 74 -12.43 -5.49 6.05
N SER A 75 -11.86 -4.54 5.34
CA SER A 75 -11.67 -4.57 3.90
C SER A 75 -10.28 -4.10 3.54
N VAL A 76 -9.61 -4.80 2.63
CA VAL A 76 -8.32 -4.42 2.06
C VAL A 76 -8.45 -4.20 0.57
N GLN A 77 -7.71 -3.26 0.02
CA GLN A 77 -7.48 -3.22 -1.42
C GLN A 77 -6.14 -3.87 -1.75
N GLY A 78 -6.00 -4.35 -2.97
CA GLY A 78 -4.73 -4.90 -3.42
C GLY A 78 -4.63 -4.97 -4.93
N ASP A 79 -3.44 -5.23 -5.44
CA ASP A 79 -3.22 -5.37 -6.87
C ASP A 79 -4.10 -6.50 -7.46
N LYS A 80 -4.42 -6.37 -8.74
CA LYS A 80 -5.22 -7.37 -9.48
C LYS A 80 -4.49 -8.69 -9.70
N PHE A 81 -3.23 -8.78 -9.28
CA PHE A 81 -2.43 -9.98 -9.38
C PHE A 81 -3.05 -11.15 -8.59
N GLY A 82 -2.97 -12.35 -9.17
CA GLY A 82 -3.48 -13.56 -8.50
C GLY A 82 -4.98 -13.85 -8.70
N GLY A 83 -5.71 -13.01 -9.44
CA GLY A 83 -7.12 -13.25 -9.79
C GLY A 83 -8.03 -13.39 -8.57
N GLU A 84 -8.82 -14.46 -8.51
CA GLU A 84 -9.79 -14.72 -7.42
C GLU A 84 -9.14 -15.26 -6.14
N TRP A 85 -7.89 -15.76 -6.22
CA TRP A 85 -7.24 -16.42 -5.08
C TRP A 85 -7.11 -15.50 -3.84
N PRO A 86 -6.59 -14.26 -3.92
CA PRO A 86 -6.50 -13.39 -2.74
C PRO A 86 -7.88 -13.11 -2.13
N ARG A 87 -8.89 -12.87 -2.99
CA ARG A 87 -10.27 -12.62 -2.57
C ARG A 87 -10.82 -13.77 -1.73
N GLU A 88 -10.65 -15.01 -2.19
CA GLU A 88 -11.12 -16.19 -1.47
C GLU A 88 -10.40 -16.35 -0.12
N GLN A 89 -9.09 -16.18 -0.08
CA GLN A 89 -8.31 -16.39 1.14
C GLN A 89 -8.62 -15.35 2.23
N PHE A 90 -8.72 -14.08 1.87
CA PHE A 90 -9.11 -13.04 2.81
C PHE A 90 -10.57 -13.21 3.27
N LYS A 91 -11.48 -13.57 2.36
CA LYS A 91 -12.89 -13.83 2.68
C LYS A 91 -13.07 -14.96 3.69
N LYS A 92 -12.34 -16.07 3.55
CA LYS A 92 -12.34 -17.18 4.53
C LYS A 92 -12.00 -16.73 5.96
N ARG A 93 -11.27 -15.63 6.09
CA ARG A 93 -10.82 -15.06 7.39
C ARG A 93 -11.63 -13.84 7.83
N GLY A 94 -12.71 -13.55 7.12
CA GLY A 94 -13.65 -12.46 7.44
C GLY A 94 -13.16 -11.07 7.02
N ILE A 95 -12.22 -10.99 6.07
CA ILE A 95 -11.74 -9.75 5.46
C ILE A 95 -12.20 -9.70 4.00
N THR A 96 -12.76 -8.59 3.56
CA THR A 96 -13.09 -8.37 2.15
C THR A 96 -11.85 -7.93 1.39
N TYR A 97 -11.59 -8.55 0.23
CA TYR A 97 -10.52 -8.10 -0.67
C TYR A 97 -11.12 -7.45 -1.91
N GLU A 98 -10.70 -6.23 -2.20
CA GLU A 98 -11.15 -5.44 -3.33
C GLU A 98 -9.96 -5.18 -4.28
N PRO A 99 -10.02 -5.60 -5.55
CA PRO A 99 -8.98 -5.27 -6.50
C PRO A 99 -8.86 -3.76 -6.69
N ALA A 100 -7.64 -3.25 -6.67
CA ALA A 100 -7.37 -1.85 -6.94
C ALA A 100 -7.86 -1.47 -8.36
N ALA A 101 -8.54 -0.34 -8.47
CA ALA A 101 -9.03 0.15 -9.76
C ALA A 101 -7.89 0.63 -10.67
N ARG A 102 -6.76 1.02 -10.10
CA ARG A 102 -5.63 1.67 -10.78
C ARG A 102 -4.42 0.75 -10.83
N PRO A 103 -3.67 0.77 -11.95
CA PRO A 103 -2.43 0.00 -12.06
C PRO A 103 -1.31 0.61 -11.20
N LYS A 104 -0.33 -0.20 -10.82
CA LYS A 104 0.84 0.14 -10.00
C LYS A 104 1.53 1.44 -10.44
N SER A 105 1.81 1.60 -11.73
CA SER A 105 2.44 2.80 -12.28
C SER A 105 1.66 4.09 -12.00
N ASP A 106 0.34 4.03 -11.97
CA ASP A 106 -0.50 5.19 -11.65
C ASP A 106 -0.44 5.51 -10.15
N LEU A 107 -0.34 4.49 -9.29
CA LEU A 107 -0.17 4.66 -7.84
C LEU A 107 1.16 5.37 -7.54
N TYR A 108 2.25 5.03 -8.23
CA TYR A 108 3.54 5.69 -8.09
C TYR A 108 3.53 7.14 -8.60
N ARG A 109 2.82 7.38 -9.71
CA ARG A 109 2.67 8.74 -10.24
C ARG A 109 1.98 9.67 -9.24
N ASP A 110 0.99 9.14 -8.50
CA ASP A 110 0.28 9.90 -7.48
C ASP A 110 1.09 10.06 -6.19
N LEU A 111 1.94 9.08 -5.86
CA LEU A 111 2.75 9.10 -4.65
C LEU A 111 3.77 10.24 -4.67
N LEU A 112 4.42 10.51 -5.81
CA LEU A 112 5.49 11.49 -5.91
C LEU A 112 5.07 12.92 -5.48
N PRO A 113 3.97 13.52 -5.97
CA PRO A 113 3.52 14.82 -5.50
C PRO A 113 3.12 14.83 -4.02
N VAL A 114 2.64 13.70 -3.50
CA VAL A 114 2.27 13.55 -2.08
C VAL A 114 3.51 13.59 -1.19
N ILE A 115 4.60 12.91 -1.60
CA ILE A 115 5.90 12.97 -0.92
C ILE A 115 6.47 14.40 -0.98
N ASN A 116 6.50 15.00 -2.16
CA ASN A 116 7.08 16.33 -2.37
C ASN A 116 6.35 17.43 -1.61
N SER A 117 5.04 17.30 -1.44
CA SER A 117 4.20 18.22 -0.66
C SER A 117 4.14 17.89 0.83
N ARG A 118 4.92 16.90 1.30
CA ARG A 118 4.93 16.43 2.70
C ARG A 118 3.55 16.01 3.22
N ARG A 119 2.68 15.51 2.33
CA ARG A 119 1.35 15.02 2.69
C ARG A 119 1.31 13.52 2.96
N ILE A 120 2.46 12.91 3.16
CA ILE A 120 2.58 11.52 3.63
C ILE A 120 3.63 11.44 4.73
N GLU A 121 3.30 10.66 5.76
CA GLU A 121 4.24 10.30 6.81
C GLU A 121 4.57 8.82 6.70
N LEU A 122 5.83 8.54 6.35
CA LEU A 122 6.38 7.20 6.19
C LEU A 122 7.01 6.72 7.49
N LEU A 123 7.01 5.40 7.68
CA LEU A 123 7.77 4.73 8.74
C LEU A 123 9.27 4.76 8.43
N ASP A 124 10.09 4.64 9.49
CA ASP A 124 11.53 4.37 9.37
C ASP A 124 11.75 2.90 8.97
N HIS A 125 11.49 2.61 7.70
CA HIS A 125 11.58 1.29 7.11
C HIS A 125 12.61 1.33 5.97
N PRO A 126 13.85 0.84 6.17
CA PRO A 126 14.94 1.00 5.21
C PRO A 126 14.60 0.49 3.81
N ARG A 127 13.92 -0.67 3.72
CA ARG A 127 13.54 -1.26 2.44
C ARG A 127 12.48 -0.41 1.71
N LEU A 128 11.53 0.19 2.43
CA LEU A 128 10.56 1.11 1.84
C LEU A 128 11.25 2.31 1.20
N VAL A 129 12.19 2.92 1.94
CA VAL A 129 12.95 4.08 1.44
C VAL A 129 13.78 3.69 0.22
N GLN A 130 14.50 2.55 0.29
CA GLN A 130 15.30 2.04 -0.83
C GLN A 130 14.45 1.80 -2.07
N GLN A 131 13.29 1.17 -1.92
CA GLN A 131 12.40 0.87 -3.04
C GLN A 131 11.79 2.12 -3.66
N ILE A 132 11.34 3.09 -2.85
CA ILE A 132 10.81 4.37 -3.35
C ILE A 132 11.90 5.14 -4.14
N VAL A 133 13.13 5.20 -3.62
CA VAL A 133 14.25 5.88 -4.30
C VAL A 133 14.68 5.15 -5.57
N GLY A 134 14.52 3.83 -5.61
CA GLY A 134 14.86 2.98 -6.76
C GLY A 134 13.80 2.95 -7.87
N LEU A 135 12.68 3.68 -7.74
CA LEU A 135 11.68 3.76 -8.80
C LEU A 135 12.19 4.57 -10.00
N GLU A 136 12.01 4.03 -11.19
CA GLU A 136 12.44 4.62 -12.43
C GLU A 136 11.25 5.01 -13.30
N ARG A 137 11.32 6.20 -13.90
CA ARG A 137 10.37 6.62 -14.93
C ARG A 137 10.87 6.15 -16.29
N ARG A 138 10.08 5.37 -16.97
CA ARG A 138 10.35 4.87 -18.33
C ARG A 138 9.35 5.48 -19.30
N THR A 139 9.83 6.19 -20.30
CA THR A 139 8.97 6.74 -21.37
C THR A 139 8.84 5.71 -22.47
N ALA A 140 7.64 5.15 -22.66
CA ALA A 140 7.37 4.23 -23.75
C ALA A 140 7.29 4.95 -25.09
N TRP A 141 7.67 4.26 -26.17
CA TRP A 141 7.40 4.71 -27.54
C TRP A 141 5.88 4.87 -27.72
N GLY A 142 5.39 6.10 -27.81
CA GLY A 142 3.96 6.43 -27.82
C GLY A 142 3.52 7.40 -26.73
N GLY A 143 4.45 7.87 -25.87
CA GLY A 143 4.22 9.02 -24.98
C GLY A 143 3.54 8.71 -23.65
N ARG A 144 3.25 7.43 -23.33
CA ARG A 144 2.73 7.08 -22.01
C ARG A 144 3.89 6.66 -21.10
N ASP A 145 4.15 7.50 -20.09
CA ASP A 145 5.15 7.18 -19.09
C ASP A 145 4.67 6.07 -18.16
N SER A 146 5.53 5.12 -17.86
CA SER A 146 5.36 4.14 -16.79
C SER A 146 6.40 4.40 -15.68
N ILE A 147 6.02 4.11 -14.46
CA ILE A 147 6.94 4.10 -13.31
C ILE A 147 6.96 2.69 -12.78
N ASP A 148 8.17 2.16 -12.61
CA ASP A 148 8.42 0.79 -12.14
C ASP A 148 9.78 0.73 -11.45
N HIS A 149 10.12 -0.41 -10.84
CA HIS A 149 11.45 -0.64 -10.29
C HIS A 149 12.51 -0.79 -11.39
N GLY A 150 13.78 -0.52 -11.06
CA GLY A 150 14.91 -0.81 -11.92
C GLY A 150 15.12 -2.31 -12.14
N ASP A 151 15.86 -2.69 -13.19
CA ASP A 151 16.11 -4.09 -13.52
C ASP A 151 16.80 -4.82 -12.36
N GLY A 152 16.26 -6.01 -12.00
CA GLY A 152 16.76 -6.80 -10.87
C GLY A 152 16.44 -6.26 -9.48
N GLN A 153 15.63 -5.21 -9.38
CA GLN A 153 15.14 -4.67 -8.12
C GLN A 153 13.72 -5.16 -7.80
N HIS A 154 13.23 -4.81 -6.63
CA HIS A 154 11.89 -5.12 -6.16
C HIS A 154 11.23 -3.85 -5.64
N ASP A 155 9.90 -3.78 -5.69
CA ASP A 155 9.12 -2.62 -5.23
C ASP A 155 7.86 -3.01 -4.41
N ASP A 156 7.77 -4.25 -3.97
CA ASP A 156 6.59 -4.81 -3.28
C ASP A 156 6.13 -3.95 -2.10
N VAL A 157 7.08 -3.51 -1.23
CA VAL A 157 6.80 -2.65 -0.08
C VAL A 157 6.38 -1.25 -0.52
N ALA A 158 7.05 -0.69 -1.55
CA ALA A 158 6.70 0.60 -2.11
C ALA A 158 5.31 0.56 -2.76
N ASN A 159 4.95 -0.53 -3.45
CA ASN A 159 3.64 -0.73 -4.06
C ASN A 159 2.53 -0.75 -3.00
N ALA A 160 2.68 -1.54 -1.94
CA ALA A 160 1.70 -1.57 -0.86
C ALA A 160 1.50 -0.18 -0.21
N CYS A 161 2.59 0.56 0.04
CA CYS A 161 2.51 1.90 0.61
C CYS A 161 1.93 2.94 -0.37
N ALA A 162 2.23 2.85 -1.67
CA ALA A 162 1.68 3.73 -2.69
C ALA A 162 0.18 3.50 -2.87
N GLY A 163 -0.25 2.23 -2.89
CA GLY A 163 -1.66 1.87 -2.94
C GLY A 163 -2.44 2.40 -1.74
N LEU A 164 -1.89 2.22 -0.54
CA LEU A 164 -2.48 2.77 0.67
C LEU A 164 -2.56 4.30 0.66
N ALA A 165 -1.50 4.99 0.26
CA ALA A 165 -1.48 6.45 0.14
C ALA A 165 -2.56 6.96 -0.82
N ALA A 166 -2.72 6.31 -1.97
CA ALA A 166 -3.78 6.63 -2.93
C ALA A 166 -5.18 6.47 -2.31
N MET A 167 -5.44 5.37 -1.58
CA MET A 167 -6.71 5.16 -0.87
C MET A 167 -7.01 6.25 0.16
N LEU A 168 -6.00 6.69 0.92
CA LEU A 168 -6.14 7.69 1.98
C LEU A 168 -6.37 9.09 1.41
N HIS A 169 -5.79 9.41 0.25
CA HIS A 169 -6.00 10.70 -0.41
C HIS A 169 -7.32 10.78 -1.19
N LEU A 170 -7.71 9.71 -1.90
CA LEU A 170 -8.97 9.66 -2.65
C LEU A 170 -10.22 9.67 -1.75
N SER A 171 -10.10 9.25 -0.50
CA SER A 171 -11.21 9.21 0.46
C SER A 171 -11.57 10.58 1.05
N GLY A 172 -10.76 11.59 0.79
CA GLY A 172 -11.08 12.97 1.09
C GLY A 172 -11.71 13.60 -0.14
N GLY A 173 -12.99 13.33 -0.40
CA GLY A 173 -13.73 14.04 -1.43
C GLY A 173 -13.46 15.54 -1.30
N TYR A 174 -13.20 16.19 -2.43
CA TYR A 174 -13.20 17.65 -2.49
C TYR A 174 -14.51 18.12 -1.87
N ASN A 175 -14.43 18.74 -0.70
CA ASN A 175 -15.58 19.44 -0.14
C ASN A 175 -15.72 20.71 -0.98
N LEU A 176 -16.51 20.62 -2.07
CA LEU A 176 -16.79 21.74 -2.95
C LEU A 176 -17.54 22.88 -2.20
N ASP A 177 -18.09 22.61 -1.03
CA ASP A 177 -18.76 23.59 -0.20
C ASP A 177 -17.79 24.59 0.49
N ALA A 178 -16.50 24.28 0.56
CA ALA A 178 -15.47 25.18 1.11
C ALA A 178 -14.97 26.24 0.10
N LEU A 179 -15.40 26.18 -1.15
CA LEU A 179 -15.03 27.16 -2.20
C LEU A 179 -16.17 28.14 -2.51
N ALA A 180 -17.31 28.04 -1.81
CA ALA A 180 -18.49 28.87 -2.01
C ALA A 180 -18.73 29.89 -0.87
N SER A 181 -17.73 30.14 -0.02
CA SER A 181 -17.79 31.14 1.04
C SER A 181 -16.73 32.22 0.92
#